data_0a5a49d126ac6a4c79f746cf2a23dff8
#
_entry.id   0a5a49d126ac6a4c79f746cf2a23dff8
#
_cell.length_a   1.000
_cell.length_b   1.000
_cell.length_c   1.000
_cell.angle_alpha   90.00
_cell.angle_beta   90.00
_cell.angle_gamma   90.00
#
_symmetry.space_group_name_H-M   'P 1'
#
loop_
_entity.id
_entity.type
_entity.pdbx_description
1 polymer ?
#
loop_
_entity_poly.entity_id
_entity_poly.type
_entity_poly.pdbx_seq_one_letter_code
_entity_poly.pdbx_strand_id
1 'polypeptide(L)'
;GAGGWSTLLDIRPDGSFEGEYFDSDMGSTGEGYPNGTVYLCDFKGRFTEPEKIDEHTYAVKIASMEYKQEAGTREIKDSILYEYTDVYGLDGADRILIHLPGTPLESLSEELRSWIGYYDLSAAEETELSFYVLDNEKEQLGFRGWDSFQGVRDFIENTEKWTSKLEEELETDSSLTQTDLNSKSQEIYELWDSALNQLWDVLEKSKTSQEMEKLLSEQRQWIKQKEAAAEDAGAAYEGGTLQSMAVSQKAAELTKERVYELLEYLD
;
A
#
# COMPACT_ATOMS: atom_id res chain seq x y z
N GLY A 1 -21.71 9.48 15.36
CA GLY A 1 -21.28 9.32 13.99
C GLY A 1 -20.08 8.40 13.96
N ALA A 2 -20.14 7.36 13.16
CA ALA A 2 -18.99 6.47 12.97
C ALA A 2 -18.08 7.09 11.91
N GLY A 3 -17.22 8.00 12.32
CA GLY A 3 -16.08 8.41 11.54
C GLY A 3 -15.07 7.26 11.49
N GLY A 4 -14.51 6.98 10.31
CA GLY A 4 -13.32 6.14 10.23
C GLY A 4 -12.10 6.99 10.55
N TRP A 5 -11.21 6.49 11.41
CA TRP A 5 -9.91 7.11 11.66
C TRP A 5 -8.80 6.10 11.40
N SER A 6 -7.65 6.59 11.02
CA SER A 6 -6.46 5.76 10.82
C SER A 6 -5.18 6.59 10.94
N THR A 7 -4.12 5.96 11.42
CA THR A 7 -2.75 6.43 11.26
C THR A 7 -2.03 5.38 10.43
N LEU A 8 -1.54 5.76 9.26
CA LEU A 8 -0.71 4.95 8.39
C LEU A 8 0.74 5.39 8.52
N LEU A 9 1.65 4.43 8.52
CA LEU A 9 3.08 4.67 8.71
C LEU A 9 3.89 3.72 7.82
N ASP A 10 4.63 4.28 6.87
CA ASP A 10 5.60 3.58 6.04
C ASP A 10 7.00 3.77 6.61
N ILE A 11 7.68 2.68 7.00
CA ILE A 11 9.02 2.69 7.59
C ILE A 11 10.00 2.07 6.61
N ARG A 12 11.09 2.80 6.31
CA ARG A 12 12.16 2.33 5.44
C ARG A 12 13.29 1.64 6.21
N PRO A 13 14.09 0.80 5.55
CA PRO A 13 15.20 0.09 6.19
C PRO A 13 16.26 1.00 6.85
N ASP A 14 16.37 2.26 6.42
CA ASP A 14 17.28 3.25 6.99
C ASP A 14 16.71 3.96 8.23
N GLY A 15 15.54 3.52 8.71
CA GLY A 15 14.82 4.09 9.85
C GLY A 15 14.06 5.38 9.55
N SER A 16 14.10 5.89 8.30
CA SER A 16 13.22 6.98 7.91
C SER A 16 11.78 6.49 7.78
N PHE A 17 10.84 7.35 8.07
CA PHE A 17 9.43 7.05 7.93
C PHE A 17 8.65 8.26 7.40
N GLU A 18 7.52 7.97 6.78
CA GLU A 18 6.49 8.94 6.43
C GLU A 18 5.12 8.34 6.70
N GLY A 19 4.12 9.19 6.85
CA GLY A 19 2.78 8.72 7.14
C GLY A 19 1.74 9.81 7.11
N GLU A 20 0.52 9.36 7.33
CA GLU A 20 -0.65 10.23 7.40
C GLU A 20 -1.57 9.80 8.55
N TYR A 21 -2.19 10.76 9.18
CA TYR A 21 -3.31 10.56 10.09
C TYR A 21 -4.56 11.19 9.50
N PHE A 22 -5.64 10.48 9.62
CA PHE A 22 -6.97 10.89 9.20
C PHE A 22 -7.99 10.54 10.27
N ASP A 23 -8.89 11.46 10.57
CA ASP A 23 -10.11 11.22 11.33
C ASP A 23 -11.24 12.10 10.81
N SER A 24 -12.49 11.70 11.02
CA SER A 24 -13.64 12.47 10.59
C SER A 24 -14.74 12.49 11.64
N ASP A 25 -15.20 13.67 11.98
CA ASP A 25 -16.38 13.90 12.83
C ASP A 25 -17.46 14.66 12.06
N MET A 26 -18.40 13.91 11.50
CA MET A 26 -19.52 14.46 10.73
C MET A 26 -20.53 15.19 11.63
N GLY A 27 -20.43 15.06 12.97
CA GLY A 27 -21.25 15.78 13.93
C GLY A 27 -20.66 17.13 14.35
N SER A 28 -19.37 17.34 14.15
CA SER A 28 -18.66 18.58 14.43
C SER A 28 -18.88 19.59 13.31
N THR A 29 -19.96 20.34 13.38
CA THR A 29 -20.41 21.28 12.34
C THR A 29 -20.39 22.71 12.81
N GLY A 30 -20.38 23.68 11.86
CA GLY A 30 -20.42 25.10 12.16
C GLY A 30 -20.77 25.97 10.94
N GLU A 31 -20.65 27.28 11.13
CA GLU A 31 -20.90 28.22 10.03
C GLU A 31 -19.88 28.04 8.91
N GLY A 32 -20.35 27.70 7.72
CA GLY A 32 -19.53 27.44 6.53
C GLY A 32 -19.11 25.96 6.36
N TYR A 33 -19.28 25.10 7.36
CA TYR A 33 -18.98 23.66 7.29
C TYR A 33 -20.08 22.77 7.88
N PRO A 34 -21.27 22.75 7.27
CA PRO A 34 -22.39 21.92 7.75
C PRO A 34 -22.16 20.41 7.53
N ASN A 35 -21.15 20.01 6.77
CA ASN A 35 -20.87 18.61 6.42
C ASN A 35 -19.86 17.95 7.37
N GLY A 36 -19.46 18.62 8.47
CA GLY A 36 -18.57 18.04 9.47
C GLY A 36 -17.14 18.54 9.43
N THR A 37 -16.30 17.91 10.25
CA THR A 37 -14.87 18.20 10.38
C THR A 37 -14.05 16.99 10.02
N VAL A 38 -12.94 17.20 9.31
CA VAL A 38 -11.92 16.21 9.01
C VAL A 38 -10.61 16.66 9.66
N TYR A 39 -10.00 15.77 10.43
CA TYR A 39 -8.70 15.97 11.04
C TYR A 39 -7.63 15.28 10.21
N LEU A 40 -6.52 15.97 9.96
CA LEU A 40 -5.44 15.52 9.07
C LEU A 40 -4.08 15.76 9.72
N CYS A 41 -3.14 14.87 9.41
CA CYS A 41 -1.73 15.10 9.68
C CYS A 41 -0.89 14.34 8.65
N ASP A 42 -0.18 15.06 7.80
CA ASP A 42 0.89 14.48 6.96
C ASP A 42 2.22 14.70 7.68
N PHE A 43 3.00 13.65 7.87
CA PHE A 43 4.24 13.71 8.61
C PHE A 43 5.33 12.84 8.01
N LYS A 44 6.58 13.16 8.34
CA LYS A 44 7.75 12.33 8.06
C LYS A 44 8.75 12.48 9.20
N GLY A 45 9.64 11.51 9.31
CA GLY A 45 10.63 11.54 10.38
C GLY A 45 11.68 10.45 10.25
N ARG A 46 12.36 10.23 11.35
CA ARG A 46 13.37 9.18 11.47
C ARG A 46 13.37 8.61 12.86
N PHE A 47 13.47 7.29 12.97
CA PHE A 47 13.78 6.61 14.21
C PHE A 47 15.30 6.59 14.48
N THR A 48 15.66 6.43 15.76
CA THR A 48 17.03 6.09 16.16
C THR A 48 17.39 4.69 15.70
N GLU A 49 18.69 4.36 15.72
CA GLU A 49 19.11 2.96 15.59
C GLU A 49 18.38 2.07 16.59
N PRO A 50 17.86 0.90 16.16
CA PRO A 50 17.14 -0.02 17.03
C PRO A 50 18.05 -0.61 18.12
N GLU A 51 17.62 -0.53 19.38
CA GLU A 51 18.25 -1.20 20.51
C GLU A 51 17.57 -2.56 20.74
N LYS A 52 18.32 -3.65 20.68
CA LYS A 52 17.78 -4.99 20.93
C LYS A 52 17.47 -5.17 22.42
N ILE A 53 16.22 -5.50 22.73
CA ILE A 53 15.73 -5.76 24.09
C ILE A 53 15.76 -7.25 24.40
N ASP A 54 15.22 -8.08 23.49
CA ASP A 54 15.22 -9.54 23.57
C ASP A 54 15.30 -10.17 22.17
N GLU A 55 14.91 -11.45 22.02
CA GLU A 55 14.99 -12.17 20.76
C GLU A 55 14.06 -11.60 19.70
N HIS A 56 12.88 -11.12 20.11
CA HIS A 56 11.82 -10.64 19.21
C HIS A 56 11.46 -9.17 19.40
N THR A 57 12.14 -8.44 20.30
CA THR A 57 11.78 -7.06 20.63
C THR A 57 12.95 -6.11 20.48
N TYR A 58 12.72 -5.01 19.80
CA TYR A 58 13.64 -3.89 19.68
C TYR A 58 12.96 -2.61 20.18
N ALA A 59 13.78 -1.64 20.61
CA ALA A 59 13.30 -0.33 21.00
C ALA A 59 13.91 0.75 20.10
N VAL A 60 13.09 1.72 19.71
CA VAL A 60 13.51 2.92 18.98
C VAL A 60 12.95 4.16 19.67
N LYS A 61 13.52 5.33 19.33
CA LYS A 61 12.98 6.64 19.67
C LYS A 61 12.76 7.42 18.38
N ILE A 62 11.87 8.39 18.41
CA ILE A 62 11.73 9.35 17.32
C ILE A 62 12.91 10.33 17.40
N ALA A 63 13.82 10.25 16.43
CA ALA A 63 14.98 11.13 16.34
C ALA A 63 14.61 12.49 15.73
N SER A 64 13.67 12.50 14.78
CA SER A 64 13.11 13.70 14.15
C SER A 64 11.68 13.45 13.70
N MET A 65 10.86 14.51 13.74
CA MET A 65 9.50 14.56 13.22
C MET A 65 9.29 15.90 12.51
N GLU A 66 8.75 15.87 11.31
CA GLU A 66 8.40 17.04 10.52
C GLU A 66 6.96 16.89 10.04
N TYR A 67 6.17 17.94 10.22
CA TYR A 67 4.78 18.01 9.77
C TYR A 67 4.68 18.88 8.52
N LYS A 68 3.88 18.48 7.57
CA LYS A 68 3.66 19.22 6.33
C LYS A 68 2.87 20.53 6.59
N GLN A 69 1.95 20.50 7.54
CA GLN A 69 1.22 21.66 8.06
C GLN A 69 1.34 21.73 9.58
N GLU A 70 1.30 22.95 10.13
CA GLU A 70 1.27 23.17 11.57
C GLU A 70 -0.07 22.74 12.16
N ALA A 71 -0.04 22.08 13.32
CA ALA A 71 -1.23 21.73 14.08
C ALA A 71 -2.05 22.99 14.42
N GLY A 72 -3.38 22.89 14.33
CA GLY A 72 -4.31 24.01 14.50
C GLY A 72 -4.55 24.82 13.23
N THR A 73 -3.86 24.55 12.11
CA THR A 73 -4.20 25.11 10.80
C THR A 73 -5.58 24.62 10.38
N ARG A 74 -6.41 25.52 9.85
CA ARG A 74 -7.79 25.22 9.46
C ARG A 74 -8.12 25.74 8.08
N GLU A 75 -8.86 24.93 7.31
CA GLU A 75 -9.35 25.28 5.97
C GLU A 75 -10.78 24.77 5.80
N ILE A 76 -11.67 25.61 5.25
CA ILE A 76 -13.02 25.17 4.87
C ILE A 76 -13.05 24.98 3.35
N LYS A 77 -13.38 23.77 2.92
CA LYS A 77 -13.52 23.39 1.52
C LYS A 77 -14.71 22.46 1.35
N ASP A 78 -15.52 22.68 0.33
CA ASP A 78 -16.70 21.87 0.00
C ASP A 78 -17.67 21.67 1.18
N SER A 79 -17.81 22.73 2.03
CA SER A 79 -18.64 22.71 3.24
C SER A 79 -18.16 21.74 4.35
N ILE A 80 -16.88 21.38 4.33
CA ILE A 80 -16.18 20.57 5.33
C ILE A 80 -15.06 21.42 5.94
N LEU A 81 -14.88 21.36 7.26
CA LEU A 81 -13.73 21.92 7.93
C LEU A 81 -12.59 20.88 7.92
N TYR A 82 -11.46 21.25 7.36
CA TYR A 82 -10.21 20.50 7.49
C TYR A 82 -9.37 21.16 8.59
N GLU A 83 -9.03 20.40 9.63
CA GLU A 83 -8.20 20.83 10.73
C GLU A 83 -6.95 19.97 10.80
N TYR A 84 -5.76 20.60 10.69
CA TYR A 84 -4.49 19.89 10.80
C TYR A 84 -4.12 19.72 12.26
N THR A 85 -3.70 18.51 12.65
CA THR A 85 -3.39 18.11 14.02
C THR A 85 -2.01 17.50 14.13
N ASP A 86 -1.56 17.19 15.34
CA ASP A 86 -0.44 16.30 15.57
C ASP A 86 -0.83 14.85 15.22
N VAL A 87 0.17 13.99 15.00
CA VAL A 87 -0.06 12.61 14.63
C VAL A 87 -0.56 11.78 15.81
N TYR A 88 -1.72 11.17 15.68
CA TYR A 88 -2.26 10.28 16.70
C TYR A 88 -1.45 8.98 16.79
N GLY A 89 -1.02 8.63 18.00
CA GLY A 89 -0.32 7.38 18.32
C GLY A 89 1.21 7.46 18.32
N LEU A 90 1.81 8.49 17.70
CA LEU A 90 3.26 8.72 17.70
C LEU A 90 3.65 9.97 18.46
N ASP A 91 2.74 10.96 18.57
CA ASP A 91 3.03 12.21 19.28
C ASP A 91 3.36 11.93 20.75
N GLY A 92 4.42 12.58 21.24
CA GLY A 92 4.86 12.42 22.63
C GLY A 92 5.44 11.05 23.00
N ALA A 93 5.67 10.16 22.04
CA ALA A 93 6.31 8.86 22.28
C ALA A 93 7.78 9.04 22.71
N ASP A 94 8.09 8.67 23.95
CA ASP A 94 9.48 8.67 24.45
C ASP A 94 10.26 7.45 23.96
N ARG A 95 9.55 6.33 23.73
CA ARG A 95 10.07 5.05 23.31
C ARG A 95 8.96 4.27 22.60
N ILE A 96 9.31 3.62 21.52
CA ILE A 96 8.43 2.72 20.77
C ILE A 96 9.11 1.36 20.73
N LEU A 97 8.39 0.31 21.08
CA LEU A 97 8.85 -1.06 20.89
C LEU A 97 8.45 -1.55 19.50
N ILE A 98 9.34 -2.34 18.90
CA ILE A 98 9.11 -3.07 17.66
C ILE A 98 9.11 -4.54 18.02
N HIS A 99 7.94 -5.17 17.95
CA HIS A 99 7.79 -6.60 18.11
C HIS A 99 7.85 -7.27 16.73
N LEU A 100 8.73 -8.27 16.60
CA LEU A 100 8.92 -9.03 15.38
C LEU A 100 7.88 -10.14 15.24
N PRO A 101 7.63 -10.65 14.02
CA PRO A 101 6.99 -11.96 13.85
C PRO A 101 7.68 -13.03 14.71
N GLY A 102 6.90 -13.93 15.30
CA GLY A 102 7.38 -14.92 16.27
C GLY A 102 7.33 -14.46 17.73
N THR A 103 6.97 -13.20 18.03
CA THR A 103 6.73 -12.75 19.40
C THR A 103 5.53 -13.51 20.00
N PRO A 104 5.68 -14.20 21.16
CA PRO A 104 4.56 -14.88 21.80
C PRO A 104 3.45 -13.90 22.21
N LEU A 105 2.20 -14.18 21.84
CA LEU A 105 1.06 -13.31 22.15
C LEU A 105 0.87 -13.13 23.66
N GLU A 106 1.19 -14.15 24.46
CA GLU A 106 1.10 -14.09 25.94
C GLU A 106 2.09 -13.09 26.55
N SER A 107 3.19 -12.74 25.84
CA SER A 107 4.18 -11.78 26.33
C SER A 107 3.76 -10.32 26.15
N LEU A 108 2.74 -10.07 25.31
CA LEU A 108 2.23 -8.73 25.01
C LEU A 108 1.20 -8.29 26.06
N SER A 109 1.11 -6.99 26.33
CA SER A 109 0.09 -6.43 27.21
C SER A 109 -1.32 -6.65 26.65
N GLU A 110 -2.32 -6.64 27.52
CA GLU A 110 -3.72 -6.79 27.11
C GLU A 110 -4.16 -5.62 26.22
N GLU A 111 -3.71 -4.42 26.55
CA GLU A 111 -3.97 -3.19 25.80
C GLU A 111 -3.43 -3.31 24.38
N LEU A 112 -2.15 -3.70 24.22
CA LEU A 112 -1.53 -3.87 22.91
C LEU A 112 -2.26 -4.94 22.09
N ARG A 113 -2.55 -6.10 22.70
CA ARG A 113 -3.29 -7.17 22.04
C ARG A 113 -4.65 -6.71 21.53
N SER A 114 -5.36 -5.89 22.32
CA SER A 114 -6.63 -5.31 21.91
C SER A 114 -6.48 -4.44 20.66
N TRP A 115 -5.42 -3.61 20.59
CA TRP A 115 -5.15 -2.77 19.43
C TRP A 115 -4.86 -3.54 18.15
N ILE A 116 -4.16 -4.68 18.24
CA ILE A 116 -3.74 -5.47 17.09
C ILE A 116 -4.69 -6.62 16.73
N GLY A 117 -5.82 -6.74 17.44
CA GLY A 117 -6.88 -7.68 17.13
C GLY A 117 -6.85 -9.00 17.91
N TYR A 118 -6.00 -9.15 18.93
CA TYR A 118 -5.90 -10.34 19.80
C TYR A 118 -6.49 -10.09 21.21
N TYR A 119 -7.68 -9.54 21.28
CA TYR A 119 -8.35 -9.23 22.55
C TYR A 119 -8.78 -10.47 23.37
N ASP A 120 -8.90 -11.64 22.73
CA ASP A 120 -9.25 -12.91 23.37
C ASP A 120 -8.29 -14.03 22.90
N LEU A 121 -7.29 -14.35 23.71
CA LEU A 121 -6.33 -15.40 23.38
C LEU A 121 -6.95 -16.80 23.34
N SER A 122 -8.09 -17.01 24.01
CA SER A 122 -8.77 -18.31 23.98
C SER A 122 -9.46 -18.59 22.65
N ALA A 123 -9.73 -17.56 21.86
CA ALA A 123 -10.29 -17.60 20.52
C ALA A 123 -9.25 -17.46 19.41
N ALA A 124 -8.01 -17.11 19.74
CA ALA A 124 -6.93 -16.99 18.77
C ALA A 124 -6.46 -18.36 18.27
N GLU A 125 -6.30 -18.49 16.96
CA GLU A 125 -5.70 -19.70 16.35
C GLU A 125 -4.17 -19.68 16.45
N GLU A 126 -3.58 -18.46 16.43
CA GLU A 126 -2.12 -18.25 16.55
C GLU A 126 -1.71 -18.10 18.02
N THR A 127 -0.49 -18.50 18.31
CA THR A 127 0.16 -18.30 19.62
C THR A 127 1.25 -17.24 19.59
N GLU A 128 1.64 -16.81 18.41
CA GLU A 128 2.71 -15.86 18.13
C GLU A 128 2.26 -14.85 17.06
N LEU A 129 2.90 -13.68 17.05
CA LEU A 129 2.69 -12.69 16.01
C LEU A 129 3.14 -13.23 14.64
N SER A 130 2.32 -13.07 13.62
CA SER A 130 2.68 -13.31 12.21
C SER A 130 3.11 -12.04 11.47
N PHE A 131 3.10 -10.88 12.13
CA PHE A 131 3.41 -9.56 11.57
C PHE A 131 4.18 -8.70 12.59
N TYR A 132 4.80 -7.63 12.10
CA TYR A 132 5.43 -6.63 12.97
C TYR A 132 4.39 -5.81 13.73
N VAL A 133 4.74 -5.38 14.95
CA VAL A 133 3.92 -4.47 15.74
C VAL A 133 4.79 -3.34 16.27
N LEU A 134 4.31 -2.10 16.15
CA LEU A 134 4.86 -0.99 16.91
C LEU A 134 3.98 -0.78 18.14
N ASP A 135 4.63 -0.64 19.30
CA ASP A 135 3.98 -0.44 20.59
C ASP A 135 4.47 0.88 21.20
N ASN A 136 3.56 1.84 21.28
CA ASN A 136 3.77 3.06 22.06
C ASN A 136 3.29 2.80 23.50
N GLU A 137 4.17 2.28 24.33
CA GLU A 137 3.85 1.90 25.72
C GLU A 137 3.30 3.08 26.53
N LYS A 138 3.74 4.30 26.26
CA LYS A 138 3.32 5.50 27.02
C LYS A 138 1.85 5.83 26.77
N GLU A 139 1.42 5.81 25.52
CA GLU A 139 0.05 6.12 25.13
C GLU A 139 -0.84 4.87 25.08
N GLN A 140 -0.28 3.69 25.35
CA GLN A 140 -0.97 2.40 25.28
C GLN A 140 -1.61 2.15 23.90
N LEU A 141 -0.89 2.51 22.83
CA LEU A 141 -1.35 2.43 21.46
C LEU A 141 -0.44 1.52 20.65
N GLY A 142 -1.05 0.69 19.80
CA GLY A 142 -0.35 -0.24 18.93
C GLY A 142 -0.65 -0.01 17.46
N PHE A 143 0.38 -0.19 16.64
CA PHE A 143 0.24 -0.24 15.19
C PHE A 143 0.46 -1.65 14.73
N ARG A 144 -0.52 -2.20 14.05
CA ARG A 144 -0.38 -3.48 13.39
C ARG A 144 0.40 -3.30 12.11
N GLY A 145 1.52 -4.01 11.99
CA GLY A 145 2.29 -4.06 10.76
C GLY A 145 1.50 -4.75 9.65
N TRP A 146 1.61 -4.22 8.47
CA TRP A 146 1.12 -4.82 7.25
C TRP A 146 2.32 -5.23 6.42
N ASP A 147 2.41 -6.51 6.08
CA ASP A 147 3.43 -6.95 5.14
C ASP A 147 2.99 -6.56 3.72
N SER A 148 3.46 -5.39 3.29
CA SER A 148 3.17 -4.89 1.94
C SER A 148 3.76 -5.80 0.86
N PHE A 149 4.84 -6.54 1.16
CA PHE A 149 5.46 -7.48 0.23
C PHE A 149 4.57 -8.71 0.04
N GLN A 150 4.06 -9.30 1.13
CA GLN A 150 3.14 -10.41 1.03
C GLN A 150 1.82 -9.96 0.38
N GLY A 151 1.30 -8.80 0.74
CA GLY A 151 0.07 -8.25 0.15
C GLY A 151 0.18 -8.07 -1.37
N VAL A 152 1.29 -7.54 -1.88
CA VAL A 152 1.50 -7.39 -3.33
C VAL A 152 1.72 -8.73 -4.02
N ARG A 153 2.40 -9.70 -3.38
CA ARG A 153 2.54 -11.06 -3.91
C ARG A 153 1.18 -11.75 -4.05
N ASP A 154 0.34 -11.68 -3.02
CA ASP A 154 -1.02 -12.23 -3.04
C ASP A 154 -1.88 -11.55 -4.11
N PHE A 155 -1.73 -10.24 -4.30
CA PHE A 155 -2.42 -9.51 -5.36
C PHE A 155 -1.98 -9.98 -6.76
N ILE A 156 -0.68 -10.14 -6.99
CA ILE A 156 -0.13 -10.66 -8.25
C ILE A 156 -0.62 -12.08 -8.52
N GLU A 157 -0.62 -12.96 -7.50
CA GLU A 157 -1.13 -14.34 -7.64
C GLU A 157 -2.64 -14.36 -7.98
N ASN A 158 -3.42 -13.49 -7.38
CA ASN A 158 -4.85 -13.37 -7.70
C ASN A 158 -5.06 -12.79 -9.11
N THR A 159 -4.24 -11.82 -9.53
CA THR A 159 -4.25 -11.29 -10.90
C THR A 159 -3.94 -12.39 -11.91
N GLU A 160 -2.93 -13.23 -11.68
CA GLU A 160 -2.61 -14.39 -12.51
C GLU A 160 -3.80 -15.34 -12.64
N LYS A 161 -4.42 -15.72 -11.54
CA LYS A 161 -5.60 -16.61 -11.54
C LYS A 161 -6.77 -16.02 -12.33
N TRP A 162 -7.01 -14.73 -12.16
CA TRP A 162 -8.12 -14.06 -12.83
C TRP A 162 -7.87 -13.88 -14.33
N THR A 163 -6.68 -13.43 -14.70
CA THR A 163 -6.31 -13.26 -16.12
C THR A 163 -6.26 -14.59 -16.85
N SER A 164 -5.74 -15.66 -16.23
CA SER A 164 -5.75 -17.01 -16.81
C SER A 164 -7.17 -17.52 -17.12
N LYS A 165 -8.14 -17.19 -16.27
CA LYS A 165 -9.54 -17.50 -16.54
C LYS A 165 -10.10 -16.72 -17.74
N LEU A 166 -9.78 -15.43 -17.85
CA LEU A 166 -10.19 -14.62 -19.00
C LEU A 166 -9.52 -15.08 -20.30
N GLU A 167 -8.26 -15.49 -20.23
CA GLU A 167 -7.53 -16.08 -21.36
C GLU A 167 -8.16 -17.40 -21.81
N GLU A 168 -8.54 -18.29 -20.87
CA GLU A 168 -9.26 -19.52 -21.18
C GLU A 168 -10.62 -19.24 -21.85
N GLU A 169 -11.35 -18.24 -21.38
CA GLU A 169 -12.62 -17.82 -21.99
C GLU A 169 -12.42 -17.29 -23.42
N LEU A 170 -11.34 -16.48 -23.64
CA LEU A 170 -10.99 -15.99 -24.98
C LEU A 170 -10.66 -17.12 -25.96
N GLU A 171 -10.07 -18.23 -25.49
CA GLU A 171 -9.67 -19.35 -26.32
C GLU A 171 -10.82 -20.35 -26.58
N THR A 172 -11.71 -20.54 -25.59
CA THR A 172 -12.68 -21.66 -25.60
C THR A 172 -14.12 -21.23 -25.92
N ASP A 173 -14.50 -19.98 -25.60
CA ASP A 173 -15.88 -19.52 -25.81
C ASP A 173 -16.08 -18.98 -27.23
N SER A 174 -16.56 -19.86 -28.10
CA SER A 174 -16.88 -19.51 -29.50
C SER A 174 -18.12 -18.59 -29.67
N SER A 175 -18.82 -18.23 -28.58
CA SER A 175 -19.95 -17.30 -28.63
C SER A 175 -19.55 -15.83 -28.52
N LEU A 176 -18.28 -15.53 -28.14
CA LEU A 176 -17.77 -14.18 -27.98
C LEU A 176 -17.79 -13.42 -29.32
N THR A 177 -18.32 -12.21 -29.26
CA THR A 177 -18.24 -11.26 -30.38
C THR A 177 -16.87 -10.58 -30.40
N GLN A 178 -16.52 -9.92 -31.52
CA GLN A 178 -15.27 -9.15 -31.59
C GLN A 178 -15.19 -8.05 -30.51
N THR A 179 -16.32 -7.46 -30.14
CA THR A 179 -16.37 -6.47 -29.03
C THR A 179 -16.02 -7.14 -27.71
N ASP A 180 -16.54 -8.32 -27.44
CA ASP A 180 -16.22 -9.08 -26.22
C ASP A 180 -14.74 -9.47 -26.16
N LEU A 181 -14.18 -9.92 -27.29
CA LEU A 181 -12.75 -10.23 -27.41
C LEU A 181 -11.87 -9.01 -27.12
N ASN A 182 -12.21 -7.85 -27.68
CA ASN A 182 -11.49 -6.60 -27.44
C ASN A 182 -11.58 -6.18 -25.95
N SER A 183 -12.80 -6.24 -25.38
CA SER A 183 -13.03 -5.84 -23.97
C SER A 183 -12.29 -6.74 -22.99
N LYS A 184 -12.34 -8.07 -23.16
CA LYS A 184 -11.62 -9.00 -22.31
C LYS A 184 -10.10 -8.86 -22.44
N SER A 185 -9.58 -8.67 -23.65
CA SER A 185 -8.15 -8.41 -23.85
C SER A 185 -7.69 -7.11 -23.17
N GLN A 186 -8.51 -6.07 -23.21
CA GLN A 186 -8.26 -4.83 -22.51
C GLN A 186 -8.31 -5.02 -20.99
N GLU A 187 -9.29 -5.77 -20.47
CA GLU A 187 -9.41 -6.10 -19.04
C GLU A 187 -8.17 -6.83 -18.51
N ILE A 188 -7.65 -7.81 -19.27
CA ILE A 188 -6.42 -8.52 -18.92
C ILE A 188 -5.24 -7.54 -18.81
N TYR A 189 -5.10 -6.62 -19.77
CA TYR A 189 -4.06 -5.60 -19.71
C TYR A 189 -4.20 -4.68 -18.47
N GLU A 190 -5.41 -4.19 -18.20
CA GLU A 190 -5.68 -3.31 -17.05
C GLU A 190 -5.42 -3.99 -15.71
N LEU A 191 -5.70 -5.28 -15.60
CA LEU A 191 -5.38 -6.07 -14.40
C LEU A 191 -3.87 -6.17 -14.17
N TRP A 192 -3.08 -6.44 -15.22
CA TRP A 192 -1.63 -6.48 -15.12
C TRP A 192 -1.00 -5.09 -14.90
N ASP A 193 -1.55 -4.05 -15.50
CA ASP A 193 -1.11 -2.67 -15.27
C ASP A 193 -1.37 -2.24 -13.83
N SER A 194 -2.51 -2.64 -13.27
CA SER A 194 -2.81 -2.43 -11.84
C SER A 194 -1.82 -3.16 -10.92
N ALA A 195 -1.47 -4.41 -11.26
CA ALA A 195 -0.48 -5.18 -10.50
C ALA A 195 0.92 -4.53 -10.56
N LEU A 196 1.31 -4.03 -11.74
CA LEU A 196 2.55 -3.30 -11.93
C LEU A 196 2.62 -2.05 -11.06
N ASN A 197 1.54 -1.26 -11.02
CA ASN A 197 1.48 -0.03 -10.24
C ASN A 197 1.53 -0.32 -8.73
N GLN A 198 0.80 -1.32 -8.23
CA GLN A 198 0.88 -1.71 -6.82
C GLN A 198 2.27 -2.21 -6.43
N LEU A 199 2.91 -3.01 -7.27
CA LEU A 199 4.29 -3.46 -7.04
C LEU A 199 5.27 -2.27 -7.05
N TRP A 200 5.07 -1.31 -7.95
CA TRP A 200 5.89 -0.10 -8.02
C TRP A 200 5.78 0.73 -6.75
N ASP A 201 4.58 0.93 -6.21
CA ASP A 201 4.36 1.65 -4.95
C ASP A 201 5.10 0.99 -3.77
N VAL A 202 5.11 -0.35 -3.71
CA VAL A 202 5.85 -1.10 -2.69
C VAL A 202 7.36 -0.95 -2.87
N LEU A 203 7.87 -1.01 -4.10
CA LEU A 203 9.29 -0.80 -4.39
C LEU A 203 9.74 0.61 -4.04
N GLU A 204 8.94 1.63 -4.37
CA GLU A 204 9.24 3.03 -4.06
C GLU A 204 9.37 3.27 -2.56
N LYS A 205 8.54 2.61 -1.75
CA LYS A 205 8.58 2.67 -0.30
C LYS A 205 9.70 1.84 0.34
N SER A 206 10.15 0.78 -0.31
CA SER A 206 11.12 -0.19 0.25
C SER A 206 12.57 0.03 -0.18
N LYS A 207 12.81 0.75 -1.28
CA LYS A 207 14.15 0.94 -1.85
C LYS A 207 14.75 2.29 -1.47
N THR A 208 16.08 2.36 -1.48
CA THR A 208 16.79 3.62 -1.33
C THR A 208 16.60 4.52 -2.55
N SER A 209 16.78 5.83 -2.40
CA SER A 209 16.66 6.80 -3.50
C SER A 209 17.59 6.46 -4.69
N GLN A 210 18.79 5.92 -4.42
CA GLN A 210 19.75 5.54 -5.46
C GLN A 210 19.27 4.33 -6.27
N GLU A 211 18.70 3.31 -5.61
CA GLU A 211 18.12 2.14 -6.27
C GLU A 211 16.89 2.52 -7.09
N MET A 212 16.02 3.38 -6.54
CA MET A 212 14.84 3.87 -7.26
C MET A 212 15.19 4.72 -8.47
N GLU A 213 16.24 5.55 -8.43
CA GLU A 213 16.69 6.32 -9.60
C GLU A 213 17.08 5.39 -10.76
N LYS A 214 17.76 4.28 -10.47
CA LYS A 214 18.11 3.27 -11.47
C LYS A 214 16.85 2.59 -12.02
N LEU A 215 15.99 2.08 -11.13
CA LEU A 215 14.73 1.43 -11.51
C LEU A 215 13.83 2.35 -12.34
N LEU A 216 13.72 3.62 -11.98
CA LEU A 216 12.94 4.61 -12.72
C LEU A 216 13.48 4.84 -14.14
N SER A 217 14.81 4.85 -14.32
CA SER A 217 15.43 4.95 -15.64
C SER A 217 15.10 3.74 -16.52
N GLU A 218 15.20 2.53 -15.94
CA GLU A 218 14.85 1.26 -16.61
C GLU A 218 13.37 1.20 -16.96
N GLN A 219 12.50 1.60 -16.03
CA GLN A 219 11.05 1.62 -16.23
C GLN A 219 10.62 2.56 -17.36
N ARG A 220 11.21 3.75 -17.44
CA ARG A 220 10.95 4.68 -18.54
C ARG A 220 11.37 4.13 -19.91
N GLN A 221 12.47 3.39 -19.97
CA GLN A 221 12.91 2.73 -21.20
C GLN A 221 11.97 1.58 -21.57
N TRP A 222 11.59 0.76 -20.58
CA TRP A 222 10.66 -0.34 -20.77
C TRP A 222 9.28 0.14 -21.27
N ILE A 223 8.71 1.21 -20.71
CA ILE A 223 7.44 1.80 -21.17
C ILE A 223 7.50 2.09 -22.68
N LYS A 224 8.57 2.74 -23.17
CA LYS A 224 8.73 3.05 -24.58
C LYS A 224 8.80 1.79 -25.45
N GLN A 225 9.48 0.74 -24.95
CA GLN A 225 9.57 -0.54 -25.65
C GLN A 225 8.22 -1.25 -25.68
N LYS A 226 7.49 -1.25 -24.55
CA LYS A 226 6.14 -1.83 -24.48
C LYS A 226 5.19 -1.16 -25.46
N GLU A 227 5.15 0.19 -25.45
CA GLU A 227 4.28 0.96 -26.35
C GLU A 227 4.59 0.67 -27.81
N ALA A 228 5.85 0.68 -28.22
CA ALA A 228 6.25 0.39 -29.59
C ALA A 228 5.91 -1.06 -30.01
N ALA A 229 6.15 -2.04 -29.14
CA ALA A 229 5.85 -3.43 -29.44
C ALA A 229 4.34 -3.70 -29.51
N ALA A 230 3.55 -3.04 -28.67
CA ALA A 230 2.07 -3.13 -28.73
C ALA A 230 1.52 -2.48 -30.00
N GLU A 231 2.05 -1.33 -30.41
CA GLU A 231 1.68 -0.67 -31.67
C GLU A 231 2.04 -1.56 -32.89
N ASP A 232 3.24 -2.12 -32.92
CA ASP A 232 3.67 -3.05 -33.99
C ASP A 232 2.76 -4.28 -34.08
N ALA A 233 2.34 -4.85 -32.95
CA ALA A 233 1.40 -5.98 -32.94
C ALA A 233 0.04 -5.59 -33.53
N GLY A 234 -0.43 -4.37 -33.28
CA GLY A 234 -1.66 -3.83 -33.85
C GLY A 234 -1.55 -3.50 -35.34
N ALA A 235 -0.36 -3.13 -35.84
CA ALA A 235 -0.14 -2.69 -37.22
C ALA A 235 -0.54 -3.75 -38.27
N ALA A 236 -0.39 -5.06 -37.93
CA ALA A 236 -0.84 -6.15 -38.79
C ALA A 236 -2.36 -6.16 -39.07
N TYR A 237 -3.15 -5.45 -38.25
CA TYR A 237 -4.61 -5.37 -38.27
C TYR A 237 -5.10 -3.94 -38.45
N GLU A 238 -4.28 -3.05 -39.03
CA GLU A 238 -4.56 -1.61 -39.14
C GLU A 238 -5.93 -1.34 -39.77
N GLY A 239 -6.75 -0.51 -39.07
CA GLY A 239 -8.11 -0.18 -39.47
C GLY A 239 -9.13 -1.30 -39.31
N GLY A 240 -8.72 -2.48 -38.84
CA GLY A 240 -9.60 -3.62 -38.56
C GLY A 240 -10.04 -3.70 -37.10
N THR A 241 -11.09 -4.46 -36.83
CA THR A 241 -11.64 -4.66 -35.47
C THR A 241 -10.75 -5.50 -34.57
N LEU A 242 -9.76 -6.19 -35.11
CA LEU A 242 -8.76 -7.00 -34.37
C LEU A 242 -7.58 -6.16 -33.86
N GLN A 243 -7.40 -4.95 -34.37
CA GLN A 243 -6.26 -4.09 -33.99
C GLN A 243 -6.19 -3.84 -32.49
N SER A 244 -7.31 -3.42 -31.89
CA SER A 244 -7.38 -3.13 -30.45
C SER A 244 -7.04 -4.38 -29.60
N MET A 245 -7.58 -5.55 -29.98
CA MET A 245 -7.27 -6.81 -29.29
C MET A 245 -5.77 -7.13 -29.34
N ALA A 246 -5.14 -7.04 -30.51
CA ALA A 246 -3.72 -7.35 -30.66
C ALA A 246 -2.82 -6.40 -29.85
N VAL A 247 -3.15 -5.10 -29.82
CA VAL A 247 -2.46 -4.11 -29.00
C VAL A 247 -2.57 -4.47 -27.51
N SER A 248 -3.80 -4.72 -27.03
CA SER A 248 -4.05 -5.01 -25.61
C SER A 248 -3.39 -6.33 -25.18
N GLN A 249 -3.45 -7.37 -25.99
CA GLN A 249 -2.81 -8.65 -25.70
C GLN A 249 -1.28 -8.52 -25.60
N LYS A 250 -0.66 -7.79 -26.53
CA LYS A 250 0.80 -7.58 -26.47
C LYS A 250 1.21 -6.69 -25.30
N ALA A 251 0.42 -5.66 -24.98
CA ALA A 251 0.65 -4.83 -23.80
C ALA A 251 0.52 -5.66 -22.52
N ALA A 252 -0.49 -6.53 -22.40
CA ALA A 252 -0.70 -7.41 -21.27
C ALA A 252 0.47 -8.37 -21.05
N GLU A 253 0.92 -9.06 -22.13
CA GLU A 253 2.06 -9.98 -22.11
C GLU A 253 3.31 -9.30 -21.54
N LEU A 254 3.68 -8.14 -22.09
CA LEU A 254 4.87 -7.42 -21.68
C LEU A 254 4.74 -6.84 -20.25
N THR A 255 3.54 -6.44 -19.86
CA THR A 255 3.30 -5.93 -18.50
C THR A 255 3.39 -7.05 -17.47
N LYS A 256 2.83 -8.23 -17.77
CA LYS A 256 2.99 -9.44 -16.96
C LYS A 256 4.46 -9.80 -16.76
N GLU A 257 5.23 -9.88 -17.86
CA GLU A 257 6.67 -10.16 -17.80
C GLU A 257 7.39 -9.15 -16.89
N ARG A 258 7.06 -7.85 -17.03
CA ARG A 258 7.67 -6.79 -16.22
C ARG A 258 7.32 -6.88 -14.75
N VAL A 259 6.09 -7.26 -14.40
CA VAL A 259 5.68 -7.50 -13.02
C VAL A 259 6.57 -8.57 -12.38
N TYR A 260 6.80 -9.69 -13.05
CA TYR A 260 7.66 -10.76 -12.52
C TYR A 260 9.14 -10.35 -12.45
N GLU A 261 9.66 -9.58 -13.41
CA GLU A 261 11.01 -9.01 -13.32
C GLU A 261 11.17 -8.09 -12.12
N LEU A 262 10.19 -7.21 -11.88
CA LEU A 262 10.23 -6.29 -10.76
C LEU A 262 10.02 -6.99 -9.41
N LEU A 263 9.27 -8.08 -9.38
CA LEU A 263 9.05 -8.88 -8.18
C LEU A 263 10.36 -9.44 -7.59
N GLU A 264 11.35 -9.75 -8.45
CA GLU A 264 12.69 -10.19 -8.02
C GLU A 264 13.44 -9.15 -7.18
N TYR A 265 13.06 -7.87 -7.30
CA TYR A 265 13.65 -6.80 -6.48
C TYR A 265 13.11 -6.77 -5.05
N LEU A 266 12.04 -7.51 -4.73
CA LEU A 266 11.53 -7.65 -3.36
C LEU A 266 12.22 -8.75 -2.55
N ASP A 267 12.99 -9.62 -3.21
CA ASP A 267 13.80 -10.67 -2.59
C ASP A 267 15.17 -10.11 -2.23
#